data_f068e2c7f6b243afafed71837fa45ca6
#
_entry.id   f068e2c7f6b243afafed71837fa45ca6
#
_cell.length_a   1.000
_cell.length_b   1.000
_cell.length_c   1.000
_cell.angle_alpha   90.00
_cell.angle_beta   90.00
_cell.angle_gamma   90.00
#
_symmetry.space_group_name_H-M   'P 1'
#
loop_
_entity.id
_entity.type
_entity.pdbx_description
1 polymer ?
#
loop_
_entity_poly.entity_id
_entity_poly.type
_entity_poly.pdbx_seq_one_letter_code
_entity_poly.pdbx_strand_id
1 'polypeptide(L)'
;GVSYVEMLTVPSTYVARQSNGEYGSYEAGKPASQVSMQRNPLRRIESGDWSNSRTQNTLMDFALDLKPVKGLTVTGEMSYRIWDYKAKTYTASRSKIKDFLTGQELNGTQVAVENSKMEYDWQESTRLIYNGLANYTWSKDIHNINALLGVSYEHYQFQKQKSSRKNFPTNNMTDMNGGSSASSDTHTEGGSNENKLMSYFGRVNYTLMDRYLLEVNMRADASSRFHKDNRWGYFPSFSAGWRVSEEGFMKDIEWIDNLKIRGSWGQLGNINNVGDYDYFSSYIQGDNYNFNDIVGNGIIEAKPANKNLGWETVTITDIGLDFDVLNGKLRFTADWYNKVTDDILLGYRVPMEVGIKKDYWPSQNIGSVSNKGLEIGITHNN
;
A
#
# COMPACT_ATOMS: atom_id res chain seq x y z
N GLY A 1 -21.46 8.60 -9.29
CA GLY A 1 -21.58 9.42 -10.50
C GLY A 1 -21.19 8.67 -11.76
N VAL A 2 -21.52 9.20 -12.91
CA VAL A 2 -21.08 8.66 -14.21
C VAL A 2 -19.60 9.02 -14.38
N SER A 3 -18.75 8.07 -14.75
CA SER A 3 -17.34 8.36 -14.98
C SER A 3 -17.17 9.12 -16.31
N TYR A 4 -16.14 9.95 -16.41
CA TYR A 4 -15.80 10.65 -17.64
C TYR A 4 -15.56 9.68 -18.81
N VAL A 5 -14.98 8.51 -18.50
CA VAL A 5 -14.77 7.42 -19.48
C VAL A 5 -16.10 6.87 -20.00
N GLU A 6 -17.13 6.70 -19.15
CA GLU A 6 -18.45 6.24 -19.60
C GLU A 6 -19.10 7.21 -20.58
N MET A 7 -18.91 8.54 -20.42
CA MET A 7 -19.42 9.54 -21.37
C MET A 7 -18.67 9.51 -22.70
N LEU A 8 -17.35 9.35 -22.67
CA LEU A 8 -16.51 9.32 -23.87
C LEU A 8 -16.67 8.04 -24.71
N THR A 9 -17.10 6.96 -24.09
CA THR A 9 -17.28 5.66 -24.76
C THR A 9 -18.67 5.45 -25.35
N VAL A 10 -19.58 6.43 -25.19
CA VAL A 10 -20.92 6.38 -25.78
C VAL A 10 -20.83 6.77 -27.26
N PRO A 11 -21.21 5.90 -28.23
CA PRO A 11 -21.19 6.24 -29.64
C PRO A 11 -22.19 7.33 -29.98
N SER A 12 -21.93 8.07 -31.04
CA SER A 12 -22.81 9.15 -31.54
C SER A 12 -24.20 8.67 -31.99
N THR A 13 -24.35 7.38 -32.23
CA THR A 13 -25.63 6.73 -32.61
C THR A 13 -26.51 6.38 -31.42
N TYR A 14 -26.05 6.69 -30.23
CA TYR A 14 -26.74 6.36 -28.99
C TYR A 14 -27.95 7.28 -28.75
N VAL A 15 -29.09 6.68 -28.50
CA VAL A 15 -30.35 7.41 -28.22
C VAL A 15 -30.47 7.62 -26.71
N ALA A 16 -30.17 8.81 -26.21
CA ALA A 16 -30.27 9.14 -24.79
C ALA A 16 -31.72 9.10 -24.28
N ARG A 17 -32.66 9.67 -25.06
CA ARG A 17 -34.11 9.60 -24.83
C ARG A 17 -34.86 9.24 -26.10
N GLN A 18 -35.85 8.41 -25.94
CA GLN A 18 -36.79 8.04 -27.00
C GLN A 18 -37.80 9.16 -27.21
N SER A 19 -38.55 9.13 -28.31
CA SER A 19 -39.58 10.15 -28.66
C SER A 19 -40.74 10.22 -27.65
N ASN A 20 -40.99 9.13 -26.91
CA ASN A 20 -41.98 9.05 -25.83
C ASN A 20 -41.45 9.55 -24.46
N GLY A 21 -40.17 10.05 -24.40
CA GLY A 21 -39.54 10.57 -23.21
C GLY A 21 -38.84 9.50 -22.34
N GLU A 22 -38.98 8.20 -22.64
CA GLU A 22 -38.28 7.13 -21.94
C GLU A 22 -36.77 7.15 -22.31
N TYR A 23 -35.95 6.55 -21.42
CA TYR A 23 -34.52 6.42 -21.70
C TYR A 23 -34.26 5.46 -22.85
N GLY A 24 -33.42 5.88 -23.77
CA GLY A 24 -33.02 5.08 -24.91
C GLY A 24 -31.91 4.06 -24.53
N SER A 25 -31.71 3.14 -25.47
CA SER A 25 -30.61 2.20 -25.45
C SER A 25 -29.68 2.44 -26.61
N TYR A 26 -28.55 1.74 -26.61
CA TYR A 26 -27.64 1.68 -27.74
C TYR A 26 -28.31 0.98 -28.92
N GLU A 27 -28.33 1.60 -30.10
CA GLU A 27 -28.87 1.05 -31.32
C GLU A 27 -30.35 0.60 -31.24
N ALA A 28 -31.23 1.53 -31.47
CA ALA A 28 -32.65 1.24 -31.68
C ALA A 28 -32.85 0.14 -32.76
N GLY A 29 -33.65 -0.86 -32.46
CA GLY A 29 -34.02 -1.91 -33.42
C GLY A 29 -33.08 -3.15 -33.42
N LYS A 30 -32.07 -3.20 -32.60
CA LYS A 30 -31.29 -4.44 -32.43
C LYS A 30 -31.71 -5.22 -31.17
N PRO A 31 -31.80 -6.57 -31.24
CA PRO A 31 -32.06 -7.38 -30.06
C PRO A 31 -31.01 -7.12 -28.95
N ALA A 32 -31.42 -7.19 -27.71
CA ALA A 32 -30.54 -6.98 -26.55
C ALA A 32 -29.25 -7.82 -26.58
N SER A 33 -29.29 -9.01 -27.18
CA SER A 33 -28.14 -9.89 -27.37
C SER A 33 -27.08 -9.37 -28.36
N GLN A 34 -27.40 -8.38 -29.18
CA GLN A 34 -26.52 -7.78 -30.18
C GLN A 34 -26.00 -6.39 -29.75
N VAL A 35 -26.41 -5.92 -28.60
CA VAL A 35 -26.05 -4.59 -28.09
C VAL A 35 -24.88 -4.72 -27.11
N SER A 36 -23.73 -4.18 -27.49
CA SER A 36 -22.51 -4.24 -26.67
C SER A 36 -22.52 -3.29 -25.46
N MET A 37 -23.40 -2.29 -25.44
CA MET A 37 -23.51 -1.31 -24.37
C MET A 37 -24.97 -1.03 -24.01
N GLN A 38 -25.44 -1.63 -22.96
CA GLN A 38 -26.80 -1.43 -22.43
C GLN A 38 -26.84 -0.35 -21.32
N ARG A 39 -25.94 0.63 -21.38
CA ARG A 39 -25.84 1.71 -20.40
C ARG A 39 -26.46 2.98 -20.92
N ASN A 40 -27.21 3.69 -20.10
CA ASN A 40 -27.65 5.03 -20.40
C ASN A 40 -27.06 6.00 -19.37
N PRO A 41 -26.00 6.78 -19.70
CA PRO A 41 -25.38 7.72 -18.79
C PRO A 41 -26.35 8.79 -18.29
N LEU A 42 -27.24 9.29 -19.17
CA LEU A 42 -28.26 10.28 -18.79
C LEU A 42 -29.21 9.74 -17.73
N ARG A 43 -29.72 8.51 -17.89
CA ARG A 43 -30.54 7.84 -16.90
C ARG A 43 -29.86 7.72 -15.55
N ARG A 44 -28.53 7.49 -15.54
CA ARG A 44 -27.75 7.37 -14.32
C ARG A 44 -27.54 8.74 -13.64
N ILE A 45 -27.34 9.79 -14.41
CA ILE A 45 -27.21 11.16 -13.91
C ILE A 45 -28.54 11.62 -13.27
N GLU A 46 -29.65 11.35 -13.93
CA GLU A 46 -30.98 11.80 -13.51
C GLU A 46 -31.63 10.90 -12.43
N SER A 47 -31.06 9.73 -12.14
CA SER A 47 -31.67 8.76 -11.21
C SER A 47 -31.67 9.19 -9.75
N GLY A 48 -30.87 10.18 -9.36
CA GLY A 48 -30.76 10.62 -8.00
C GLY A 48 -29.74 9.82 -7.16
N ASP A 49 -28.80 9.10 -7.80
CA ASP A 49 -27.65 8.49 -7.11
C ASP A 49 -26.78 9.58 -6.49
N TRP A 50 -26.37 9.36 -5.27
CA TRP A 50 -25.43 10.26 -4.62
C TRP A 50 -24.46 9.48 -3.70
N SER A 51 -23.27 10.04 -3.53
CA SER A 51 -22.29 9.55 -2.57
C SER A 51 -21.66 10.74 -1.87
N ASN A 52 -21.63 10.68 -0.56
CA ASN A 52 -20.96 11.67 0.28
C ASN A 52 -19.90 10.93 1.11
N SER A 53 -18.64 11.34 0.97
CA SER A 53 -17.54 10.77 1.72
C SER A 53 -16.70 11.84 2.37
N ARG A 54 -16.21 11.54 3.55
CA ARG A 54 -15.28 12.39 4.30
C ARG A 54 -14.11 11.56 4.76
N THR A 55 -12.91 12.05 4.47
CA THR A 55 -11.66 11.51 5.03
C THR A 55 -11.08 12.54 5.97
N GLN A 56 -10.74 12.14 7.17
CA GLN A 56 -10.05 12.98 8.14
C GLN A 56 -8.73 12.31 8.53
N ASN A 57 -7.65 13.07 8.45
CA ASN A 57 -6.33 12.68 8.96
C ASN A 57 -5.96 13.64 10.08
N THR A 58 -5.64 13.09 11.24
CA THR A 58 -5.13 13.82 12.37
C THR A 58 -3.75 13.26 12.71
N LEU A 59 -2.75 14.13 12.79
CA LEU A 59 -1.39 13.79 13.18
C LEU A 59 -0.99 14.66 14.36
N MET A 60 -0.49 14.02 15.41
CA MET A 60 0.02 14.68 16.61
C MET A 60 1.42 14.15 16.86
N ASP A 61 2.41 15.05 16.81
CA ASP A 61 3.80 14.72 17.05
C ASP A 61 4.29 15.50 18.27
N PHE A 62 4.92 14.80 19.19
CA PHE A 62 5.56 15.36 20.38
C PHE A 62 7.00 14.91 20.38
N ALA A 63 7.92 15.85 20.58
CA ALA A 63 9.33 15.56 20.72
C ALA A 63 9.91 16.32 21.92
N LEU A 64 10.83 15.66 22.64
CA LEU A 64 11.57 16.24 23.73
C LEU A 64 13.05 15.93 23.55
N ASP A 65 13.85 16.99 23.44
CA ASP A 65 15.29 16.91 23.33
C ASP A 65 15.97 17.29 24.66
N LEU A 66 16.83 16.41 25.13
CA LEU A 66 17.68 16.62 26.28
C LEU A 66 19.15 16.63 25.85
N LYS A 67 19.94 17.57 26.32
CA LYS A 67 21.40 17.69 26.06
C LYS A 67 22.17 17.54 27.37
N PRO A 68 22.28 16.33 27.93
CA PRO A 68 22.86 16.11 29.26
C PRO A 68 24.35 16.42 29.35
N VAL A 69 25.09 16.22 28.26
CA VAL A 69 26.52 16.54 28.16
C VAL A 69 26.84 17.07 26.77
N LYS A 70 27.99 17.74 26.62
CA LYS A 70 28.43 18.26 25.32
C LYS A 70 28.54 17.14 24.28
N GLY A 71 27.90 17.36 23.14
CA GLY A 71 27.90 16.43 22.01
C GLY A 71 26.82 15.34 22.08
N LEU A 72 26.14 15.12 23.23
CA LEU A 72 25.08 14.14 23.35
C LEU A 72 23.70 14.82 23.36
N THR A 73 22.83 14.36 22.44
CA THR A 73 21.41 14.70 22.42
C THR A 73 20.60 13.41 22.60
N VAL A 74 19.69 13.39 23.56
CA VAL A 74 18.74 12.30 23.79
C VAL A 74 17.35 12.83 23.43
N THR A 75 16.70 12.20 22.47
CA THR A 75 15.39 12.59 21.97
C THR A 75 14.36 11.51 22.29
N GLY A 76 13.24 11.91 22.88
CA GLY A 76 12.04 11.09 23.00
C GLY A 76 10.96 11.63 22.08
N GLU A 77 10.40 10.79 21.22
CA GLU A 77 9.35 11.17 20.27
C GLU A 77 8.13 10.30 20.44
N MET A 78 6.95 10.89 20.27
CA MET A 78 5.67 10.20 20.17
C MET A 78 4.90 10.78 18.99
N SER A 79 4.49 9.91 18.07
CA SER A 79 3.64 10.25 16.95
C SER A 79 2.34 9.46 17.04
N TYR A 80 1.20 10.15 17.00
CA TYR A 80 -0.12 9.55 16.99
C TYR A 80 -0.91 10.02 15.77
N ARG A 81 -1.26 9.07 14.91
CA ARG A 81 -2.03 9.33 13.70
C ARG A 81 -3.37 8.62 13.76
N ILE A 82 -4.43 9.37 13.48
CA ILE A 82 -5.79 8.86 13.27
C ILE A 82 -6.16 9.12 11.81
N TRP A 83 -6.61 8.09 11.13
CA TRP A 83 -7.26 8.20 9.83
C TRP A 83 -8.68 7.68 9.96
N ASP A 84 -9.68 8.51 9.63
CA ASP A 84 -11.10 8.23 9.71
C ASP A 84 -11.72 8.45 8.33
N TYR A 85 -12.40 7.44 7.81
CA TYR A 85 -13.12 7.49 6.55
C TYR A 85 -14.58 7.12 6.79
N LYS A 86 -15.49 8.00 6.37
CA LYS A 86 -16.94 7.79 6.44
C LYS A 86 -17.54 8.08 5.09
N ALA A 87 -18.23 7.10 4.52
CA ALA A 87 -18.97 7.26 3.29
C ALA A 87 -20.43 6.86 3.49
N LYS A 88 -21.32 7.62 2.85
CA LYS A 88 -22.74 7.35 2.75
C LYS A 88 -23.10 7.41 1.27
N THR A 89 -23.53 6.29 0.72
CA THR A 89 -23.84 6.15 -0.70
C THR A 89 -25.28 5.69 -0.86
N TYR A 90 -26.02 6.36 -1.73
CA TYR A 90 -27.35 5.97 -2.13
C TYR A 90 -27.38 5.65 -3.62
N THR A 91 -27.84 4.46 -3.96
CA THR A 91 -28.11 4.03 -5.31
C THR A 91 -29.62 4.00 -5.47
N ALA A 92 -30.14 4.81 -6.38
CA ALA A 92 -31.57 4.94 -6.63
C ALA A 92 -32.12 3.72 -7.40
N SER A 93 -33.38 3.36 -7.16
CA SER A 93 -34.08 2.41 -8.02
C SER A 93 -34.32 3.01 -9.41
N ARG A 94 -34.21 2.20 -10.44
CA ARG A 94 -34.36 2.59 -11.84
C ARG A 94 -35.15 1.53 -12.58
N SER A 95 -36.14 1.97 -13.40
CA SER A 95 -36.85 1.08 -14.32
C SER A 95 -35.90 0.45 -15.33
N LYS A 96 -36.22 -0.70 -15.85
CA LYS A 96 -35.55 -1.31 -17.00
C LYS A 96 -35.67 -0.40 -18.23
N ILE A 97 -34.64 -0.39 -19.05
CA ILE A 97 -34.71 0.28 -20.38
C ILE A 97 -35.48 -0.64 -21.30
N LYS A 98 -36.39 -0.07 -22.07
CA LYS A 98 -37.19 -0.80 -23.06
C LYS A 98 -36.61 -0.59 -24.46
N ASP A 99 -36.66 -1.63 -25.27
CA ASP A 99 -36.36 -1.54 -26.71
C ASP A 99 -37.42 -0.64 -27.40
N PHE A 100 -36.95 0.27 -28.21
CA PHE A 100 -37.82 1.27 -28.83
C PHE A 100 -38.85 0.67 -29.82
N LEU A 101 -38.48 -0.36 -30.57
CA LEU A 101 -39.32 -0.96 -31.60
C LEU A 101 -40.26 -2.00 -31.02
N THR A 102 -39.78 -2.82 -30.09
CA THR A 102 -40.55 -3.95 -29.57
C THR A 102 -41.29 -3.63 -28.28
N GLY A 103 -40.90 -2.56 -27.57
CA GLY A 103 -41.41 -2.22 -26.23
C GLY A 103 -40.99 -3.23 -25.13
N GLN A 104 -40.19 -4.24 -25.49
CA GLN A 104 -39.76 -5.26 -24.56
C GLN A 104 -38.62 -4.72 -23.65
N GLU A 105 -38.60 -5.16 -22.41
CA GLU A 105 -37.54 -4.82 -21.48
C GLU A 105 -36.21 -5.46 -21.90
N LEU A 106 -35.15 -4.67 -21.91
CA LEU A 106 -33.78 -5.17 -22.16
C LEU A 106 -33.26 -5.89 -20.92
N ASN A 107 -32.75 -7.10 -21.12
CA ASN A 107 -32.14 -7.91 -20.06
C ASN A 107 -30.66 -7.57 -19.88
N GLY A 108 -30.18 -7.59 -18.63
CA GLY A 108 -28.77 -7.40 -18.29
C GLY A 108 -28.58 -6.60 -17.00
N THR A 109 -27.51 -6.90 -16.26
CA THR A 109 -27.25 -6.31 -14.95
C THR A 109 -27.02 -4.81 -14.95
N GLN A 110 -26.79 -4.21 -16.12
CA GLN A 110 -26.52 -2.77 -16.25
C GLN A 110 -27.74 -1.96 -16.75
N VAL A 111 -28.81 -2.60 -17.18
CA VAL A 111 -30.03 -1.95 -17.69
C VAL A 111 -31.06 -1.62 -16.63
N ALA A 112 -31.02 -2.30 -15.50
CA ALA A 112 -31.90 -2.00 -14.37
C ALA A 112 -31.15 -2.01 -13.04
N VAL A 113 -31.55 -1.14 -12.15
CA VAL A 113 -31.37 -1.28 -10.70
C VAL A 113 -32.76 -1.46 -10.14
N GLU A 114 -33.14 -2.71 -9.90
CA GLU A 114 -34.52 -3.03 -9.45
C GLU A 114 -34.76 -2.49 -8.04
N ASN A 115 -33.72 -2.49 -7.22
CA ASN A 115 -33.80 -2.12 -5.81
C ASN A 115 -32.88 -0.94 -5.51
N SER A 116 -33.44 0.10 -4.92
CA SER A 116 -32.63 1.15 -4.31
C SER A 116 -31.79 0.58 -3.16
N LYS A 117 -30.62 1.13 -2.93
CA LYS A 117 -29.69 0.71 -1.88
C LYS A 117 -29.06 1.91 -1.21
N MET A 118 -29.06 1.93 0.11
CA MET A 118 -28.21 2.82 0.91
C MET A 118 -27.11 2.01 1.56
N GLU A 119 -25.89 2.56 1.55
CA GLU A 119 -24.71 1.92 2.11
C GLU A 119 -23.91 2.93 2.95
N TYR A 120 -23.55 2.53 4.15
CA TYR A 120 -22.60 3.21 5.03
C TYR A 120 -21.31 2.40 5.07
N ASP A 121 -20.18 3.05 4.83
CA ASP A 121 -18.84 2.47 4.90
C ASP A 121 -18.01 3.34 5.85
N TRP A 122 -17.69 2.80 7.01
CA TRP A 122 -16.91 3.47 8.04
C TRP A 122 -15.64 2.69 8.28
N GLN A 123 -14.52 3.40 8.20
CA GLN A 123 -13.20 2.83 8.40
C GLN A 123 -12.39 3.77 9.27
N GLU A 124 -11.67 3.21 10.21
CA GLU A 124 -10.78 3.94 11.09
C GLU A 124 -9.45 3.20 11.21
N SER A 125 -8.35 3.94 11.19
CA SER A 125 -7.07 3.40 11.59
C SER A 125 -6.36 4.34 12.55
N THR A 126 -5.66 3.74 13.53
CA THR A 126 -4.77 4.44 14.44
C THR A 126 -3.36 3.90 14.28
N ARG A 127 -2.38 4.80 14.29
CA ARG A 127 -0.97 4.44 14.31
C ARG A 127 -0.28 5.23 15.41
N LEU A 128 0.33 4.52 16.34
CA LEU A 128 1.08 5.08 17.45
C LEU A 128 2.54 4.67 17.30
N ILE A 129 3.45 5.64 17.32
CA ILE A 129 4.89 5.41 17.23
C ILE A 129 5.56 6.07 18.42
N TYR A 130 6.47 5.36 19.06
CA TYR A 130 7.40 5.88 20.05
C TYR A 130 8.82 5.67 19.57
N ASN A 131 9.63 6.73 19.60
CA ASN A 131 11.05 6.67 19.33
C ASN A 131 11.83 7.16 20.53
N GLY A 132 12.91 6.46 20.86
CA GLY A 132 13.95 6.91 21.78
C GLY A 132 15.28 6.93 21.02
N LEU A 133 15.93 8.08 20.94
CA LEU A 133 17.13 8.27 20.15
C LEU A 133 18.24 8.85 21.06
N ALA A 134 19.48 8.40 20.88
CA ALA A 134 20.66 9.00 21.48
C ALA A 134 21.68 9.28 20.38
N ASN A 135 21.93 10.55 20.11
CA ASN A 135 22.88 11.00 19.11
C ASN A 135 24.08 11.64 19.79
N TYR A 136 25.30 11.14 19.49
CA TYR A 136 26.54 11.66 20.02
C TYR A 136 27.44 12.12 18.89
N THR A 137 27.84 13.38 18.94
CA THR A 137 28.77 13.99 18.00
C THR A 137 30.05 14.38 18.70
N TRP A 138 31.17 13.92 18.18
CA TRP A 138 32.50 14.21 18.68
C TRP A 138 33.44 14.57 17.53
N SER A 139 34.14 15.67 17.69
CA SER A 139 35.15 16.14 16.73
C SER A 139 36.40 16.56 17.48
N LYS A 140 37.54 16.02 17.06
CA LYS A 140 38.86 16.39 17.59
C LYS A 140 39.90 16.26 16.46
N ASP A 141 40.59 17.34 16.22
CA ASP A 141 41.66 17.45 15.18
C ASP A 141 41.13 16.94 13.81
N ILE A 142 41.66 15.82 13.37
CA ILE A 142 41.35 15.20 12.06
C ILE A 142 40.21 14.17 12.15
N HIS A 143 39.64 13.94 13.34
CA HIS A 143 38.66 12.91 13.58
C HIS A 143 37.28 13.50 13.83
N ASN A 144 36.28 13.05 13.08
CA ASN A 144 34.88 13.38 13.30
C ASN A 144 34.07 12.09 13.43
N ILE A 145 33.33 11.96 14.52
CA ILE A 145 32.44 10.81 14.80
C ILE A 145 31.03 11.33 15.06
N ASN A 146 30.06 10.71 14.40
CA ASN A 146 28.65 10.84 14.74
C ASN A 146 28.08 9.44 14.97
N ALA A 147 27.60 9.18 16.20
CA ALA A 147 27.02 7.91 16.58
C ALA A 147 25.56 8.09 16.98
N LEU A 148 24.66 7.26 16.46
CA LEU A 148 23.25 7.21 16.78
C LEU A 148 22.90 5.83 17.31
N LEU A 149 22.18 5.77 18.42
CA LEU A 149 21.46 4.59 18.91
C LEU A 149 19.99 4.93 18.97
N GLY A 150 19.15 3.99 18.58
CA GLY A 150 17.70 4.20 18.56
C GLY A 150 16.90 2.96 18.89
N VAL A 151 15.76 3.19 19.48
CA VAL A 151 14.70 2.22 19.68
C VAL A 151 13.40 2.81 19.13
N SER A 152 12.61 2.00 18.45
CA SER A 152 11.30 2.41 17.91
C SER A 152 10.27 1.33 18.19
N TYR A 153 9.08 1.75 18.56
CA TYR A 153 7.92 0.88 18.71
C TYR A 153 6.76 1.46 17.94
N GLU A 154 6.16 0.69 17.06
CA GLU A 154 4.98 1.05 16.29
C GLU A 154 3.82 0.10 16.60
N HIS A 155 2.63 0.66 16.79
CA HIS A 155 1.38 -0.06 16.92
C HIS A 155 0.37 0.50 15.93
N TYR A 156 -0.10 -0.33 15.02
CA TYR A 156 -1.12 -0.02 14.03
C TYR A 156 -2.37 -0.84 14.31
N GLN A 157 -3.52 -0.17 14.28
CA GLN A 157 -4.85 -0.79 14.37
C GLN A 157 -5.72 -0.26 13.24
N PHE A 158 -6.55 -1.13 12.71
CA PHE A 158 -7.54 -0.80 11.69
C PHE A 158 -8.86 -1.47 12.03
N GLN A 159 -9.97 -0.74 11.82
CA GLN A 159 -11.33 -1.24 11.95
C GLN A 159 -12.16 -0.78 10.75
N LYS A 160 -13.05 -1.64 10.29
CA LYS A 160 -14.05 -1.29 9.28
C LYS A 160 -15.42 -1.80 9.69
N GLN A 161 -16.44 -1.04 9.34
CA GLN A 161 -17.84 -1.44 9.46
C GLN A 161 -18.59 -0.95 8.24
N LYS A 162 -19.32 -1.87 7.60
CA LYS A 162 -20.14 -1.56 6.45
C LYS A 162 -21.56 -2.09 6.70
N SER A 163 -22.55 -1.26 6.41
CA SER A 163 -23.95 -1.65 6.52
C SER A 163 -24.73 -1.15 5.34
N SER A 164 -25.75 -1.90 4.92
CA SER A 164 -26.62 -1.47 3.83
C SER A 164 -28.03 -1.98 4.01
N ARG A 165 -28.96 -1.23 3.44
CA ARG A 165 -30.36 -1.64 3.23
C ARG A 165 -30.79 -1.41 1.80
N LYS A 166 -31.70 -2.23 1.32
CA LYS A 166 -32.32 -2.13 -0.01
C LYS A 166 -33.80 -1.75 0.10
N ASN A 167 -34.46 -1.62 -1.03
CA ASN A 167 -35.91 -1.47 -1.18
C ASN A 167 -36.48 -0.27 -0.43
N PHE A 168 -36.00 0.92 -0.78
CA PHE A 168 -36.54 2.18 -0.29
C PHE A 168 -37.84 2.51 -1.08
N PRO A 169 -38.91 3.01 -0.41
CA PRO A 169 -40.18 3.31 -1.07
C PRO A 169 -40.09 4.47 -2.07
N THR A 170 -39.15 5.36 -1.93
CA THR A 170 -38.89 6.47 -2.85
C THR A 170 -37.38 6.74 -2.98
N ASN A 171 -36.98 7.40 -4.07
CA ASN A 171 -35.57 7.78 -4.28
C ASN A 171 -35.13 9.03 -3.49
N ASN A 172 -36.02 9.65 -2.74
CA ASN A 172 -35.72 10.86 -1.95
C ASN A 172 -35.35 10.58 -0.50
N MET A 173 -35.06 9.32 -0.16
CA MET A 173 -34.69 8.92 1.19
C MET A 173 -33.23 9.25 1.49
N THR A 174 -32.99 9.74 2.71
CA THR A 174 -31.66 10.13 3.19
C THR A 174 -31.17 9.30 4.35
N ASP A 175 -32.01 8.42 4.93
CA ASP A 175 -31.67 7.64 6.11
C ASP A 175 -31.86 6.14 5.93
N MET A 176 -30.95 5.36 6.51
CA MET A 176 -30.93 3.89 6.44
C MET A 176 -32.25 3.25 6.87
N ASN A 177 -32.92 3.83 7.87
CA ASN A 177 -34.20 3.28 8.40
C ASN A 177 -35.37 3.38 7.42
N GLY A 178 -35.26 4.18 6.35
CA GLY A 178 -36.25 4.23 5.28
C GLY A 178 -36.28 2.99 4.39
N GLY A 179 -35.26 2.15 4.44
CA GLY A 179 -35.20 0.92 3.67
C GLY A 179 -35.88 -0.26 4.37
N SER A 180 -36.10 -1.33 3.62
CA SER A 180 -36.69 -2.59 4.10
C SER A 180 -35.93 -3.16 5.30
N SER A 181 -36.65 -3.71 6.27
CA SER A 181 -36.08 -4.42 7.42
C SER A 181 -35.98 -5.94 7.21
N ALA A 182 -36.40 -6.46 6.06
CA ALA A 182 -36.28 -7.87 5.74
C ALA A 182 -34.80 -8.30 5.74
N SER A 183 -34.52 -9.51 6.25
CA SER A 183 -33.16 -10.02 6.36
C SER A 183 -32.46 -10.16 5.01
N SER A 184 -33.20 -10.41 3.91
CA SER A 184 -32.67 -10.43 2.53
C SER A 184 -32.22 -9.06 2.03
N ASP A 185 -32.73 -7.98 2.61
CA ASP A 185 -32.52 -6.61 2.18
C ASP A 185 -31.51 -5.85 3.06
N THR A 186 -31.11 -6.47 4.15
CA THR A 186 -30.15 -5.92 5.11
C THR A 186 -28.82 -6.64 4.99
N HIS A 187 -27.72 -5.89 5.03
CA HIS A 187 -26.38 -6.46 5.07
C HIS A 187 -25.50 -5.68 6.03
N THR A 188 -24.75 -6.41 6.83
CA THR A 188 -23.76 -5.82 7.73
C THR A 188 -22.49 -6.67 7.67
N GLU A 189 -21.34 -6.03 7.52
CA GLU A 189 -20.03 -6.64 7.58
C GLU A 189 -19.08 -5.76 8.39
N GLY A 190 -18.06 -6.38 8.96
CA GLY A 190 -17.04 -5.67 9.71
C GLY A 190 -15.78 -6.50 9.84
N GLY A 191 -14.70 -5.86 10.24
CA GLY A 191 -13.43 -6.51 10.47
C GLY A 191 -12.45 -5.57 11.13
N SER A 192 -11.47 -6.14 11.80
CA SER A 192 -10.37 -5.42 12.42
C SER A 192 -9.07 -6.19 12.23
N ASN A 193 -7.98 -5.45 12.18
CA ASN A 193 -6.63 -6.01 12.22
C ASN A 193 -5.70 -5.10 13.00
N GLU A 194 -4.64 -5.68 13.54
CA GLU A 194 -3.57 -4.94 14.21
C GLU A 194 -2.22 -5.56 13.90
N ASN A 195 -1.20 -4.72 13.91
CA ASN A 195 0.19 -5.17 13.87
C ASN A 195 1.09 -4.27 14.70
N LYS A 196 2.22 -4.83 15.10
CA LYS A 196 3.22 -4.17 15.94
C LYS A 196 4.60 -4.41 15.34
N LEU A 197 5.43 -3.38 15.41
CA LEU A 197 6.83 -3.43 14.99
C LEU A 197 7.70 -2.86 16.11
N MET A 198 8.73 -3.61 16.50
CA MET A 198 9.75 -3.17 17.47
C MET A 198 11.09 -3.16 16.77
N SER A 199 11.85 -2.09 16.93
CA SER A 199 13.12 -1.91 16.24
C SER A 199 14.21 -1.42 17.18
N TYR A 200 15.40 -1.98 17.04
CA TYR A 200 16.64 -1.44 17.62
C TYR A 200 17.59 -1.13 16.48
N PHE A 201 18.20 0.03 16.49
CA PHE A 201 19.11 0.42 15.43
C PHE A 201 20.25 1.28 15.94
N GLY A 202 21.36 1.22 15.22
CA GLY A 202 22.53 2.04 15.51
C GLY A 202 23.25 2.41 14.21
N ARG A 203 23.87 3.57 14.21
CA ARG A 203 24.69 4.08 13.12
C ARG A 203 25.93 4.75 13.70
N VAL A 204 27.07 4.53 13.05
CA VAL A 204 28.30 5.25 13.31
C VAL A 204 28.83 5.78 11.99
N ASN A 205 28.97 7.10 11.90
CA ASN A 205 29.66 7.79 10.84
C ASN A 205 31.03 8.22 11.37
N TYR A 206 32.08 7.89 10.64
CA TYR A 206 33.44 8.30 10.95
C TYR A 206 34.06 8.98 9.74
N THR A 207 34.59 10.20 9.95
CA THR A 207 35.32 10.94 8.94
C THR A 207 36.73 11.19 9.46
N LEU A 208 37.74 10.77 8.70
CA LEU A 208 39.13 10.97 8.99
C LEU A 208 39.74 11.94 7.98
N MET A 209 40.36 13.03 8.45
CA MET A 209 41.03 14.06 7.66
C MET A 209 40.15 14.72 6.57
N ASP A 210 38.82 14.64 6.74
CA ASP A 210 37.84 15.02 5.73
C ASP A 210 37.95 14.27 4.38
N ARG A 211 38.74 13.19 4.32
CA ARG A 211 39.05 12.41 3.13
C ARG A 211 38.48 11.03 3.13
N TYR A 212 38.58 10.33 4.26
CA TYR A 212 38.12 8.97 4.41
C TYR A 212 36.80 8.97 5.19
N LEU A 213 35.76 8.48 4.55
CA LEU A 213 34.41 8.43 5.07
C LEU A 213 34.03 6.98 5.30
N LEU A 214 33.56 6.65 6.50
CA LEU A 214 33.06 5.31 6.84
C LEU A 214 31.72 5.43 7.55
N GLU A 215 30.76 4.63 7.12
CA GLU A 215 29.49 4.49 7.81
C GLU A 215 29.17 3.02 8.05
N VAL A 216 28.72 2.71 9.26
CA VAL A 216 28.26 1.39 9.66
C VAL A 216 26.89 1.56 10.27
N ASN A 217 25.91 0.79 9.78
CA ASN A 217 24.56 0.73 10.32
C ASN A 217 24.22 -0.71 10.69
N MET A 218 23.44 -0.86 11.74
CA MET A 218 22.81 -2.11 12.14
C MET A 218 21.37 -1.84 12.55
N ARG A 219 20.44 -2.64 12.04
CA ARG A 219 19.03 -2.59 12.43
C ARG A 219 18.52 -4.00 12.72
N ALA A 220 17.83 -4.14 13.84
CA ALA A 220 17.13 -5.36 14.24
C ALA A 220 15.64 -5.02 14.40
N ASP A 221 14.78 -5.65 13.62
CA ASP A 221 13.34 -5.41 13.59
C ASP A 221 12.56 -6.67 13.95
N ALA A 222 11.56 -6.53 14.83
CA ALA A 222 10.65 -7.61 15.21
C ALA A 222 9.23 -7.24 14.83
N SER A 223 8.60 -8.03 13.93
CA SER A 223 7.23 -7.81 13.49
C SER A 223 6.27 -8.83 14.06
N SER A 224 5.08 -8.39 14.50
CA SER A 224 3.99 -9.27 14.93
C SER A 224 3.36 -10.08 13.81
N ARG A 225 3.69 -9.77 12.53
CA ARG A 225 3.22 -10.51 11.36
C ARG A 225 3.86 -11.89 11.23
N PHE A 226 4.93 -12.16 12.00
CA PHE A 226 5.63 -13.43 12.01
C PHE A 226 5.44 -14.19 13.32
N HIS A 227 5.58 -15.53 13.24
CA HIS A 227 5.61 -16.36 14.42
C HIS A 227 6.78 -15.94 15.34
N LYS A 228 6.64 -16.15 16.65
CA LYS A 228 7.61 -15.71 17.66
C LYS A 228 9.07 -16.13 17.36
N ASP A 229 9.27 -17.28 16.71
CA ASP A 229 10.60 -17.83 16.43
C ASP A 229 11.26 -17.19 15.20
N ASN A 230 10.49 -16.58 14.28
CA ASN A 230 10.96 -15.94 13.04
C ASN A 230 10.70 -14.42 13.01
N ARG A 231 10.36 -13.83 14.14
CA ARG A 231 9.92 -12.44 14.26
C ARG A 231 11.02 -11.43 13.98
N TRP A 232 12.28 -11.77 14.36
CA TRP A 232 13.41 -10.88 14.25
C TRP A 232 14.10 -10.97 12.89
N GLY A 233 14.29 -9.82 12.23
CA GLY A 233 15.16 -9.62 11.09
C GLY A 233 16.35 -8.74 11.47
N TYR A 234 17.53 -9.00 10.88
CA TYR A 234 18.77 -8.27 11.14
C TYR A 234 19.32 -7.71 9.83
N PHE A 235 19.53 -6.41 9.77
CA PHE A 235 19.82 -5.69 8.55
C PHE A 235 21.07 -4.82 8.72
N PRO A 236 22.27 -5.36 8.53
CA PRO A 236 23.51 -4.60 8.52
C PRO A 236 23.70 -3.83 7.24
N SER A 237 24.41 -2.68 7.31
CA SER A 237 24.90 -1.98 6.13
C SER A 237 26.21 -1.26 6.43
N PHE A 238 27.04 -1.14 5.38
CA PHE A 238 28.36 -0.50 5.42
C PHE A 238 28.51 0.39 4.20
N SER A 239 29.12 1.56 4.38
CA SER A 239 29.58 2.35 3.25
C SER A 239 30.96 2.95 3.53
N ALA A 240 31.76 3.09 2.49
CA ALA A 240 33.04 3.74 2.53
C ALA A 240 33.17 4.74 1.37
N GLY A 241 33.82 5.86 1.62
CA GLY A 241 34.10 6.88 0.64
C GLY A 241 35.51 7.43 0.78
N TRP A 242 36.16 7.63 -0.33
CA TRP A 242 37.50 8.24 -0.39
C TRP A 242 37.44 9.46 -1.29
N ARG A 243 37.71 10.63 -0.70
CA ARG A 243 37.88 11.89 -1.43
C ARG A 243 39.33 11.97 -1.94
N VAL A 244 39.52 11.44 -3.13
CA VAL A 244 40.87 11.37 -3.76
C VAL A 244 41.40 12.77 -4.05
N SER A 245 40.53 13.71 -4.45
CA SER A 245 40.88 15.12 -4.72
C SER A 245 41.51 15.85 -3.52
N GLU A 246 41.23 15.39 -2.28
CA GLU A 246 41.77 15.97 -1.05
C GLU A 246 43.20 15.47 -0.72
N GLU A 247 43.71 14.51 -1.46
CA GLU A 247 45.03 13.95 -1.22
C GLU A 247 46.15 14.89 -1.66
N GLY A 248 47.28 14.79 -0.99
CA GLY A 248 48.43 15.66 -1.26
C GLY A 248 48.94 15.59 -2.70
N PHE A 249 48.88 14.42 -3.32
CA PHE A 249 49.31 14.20 -4.71
C PHE A 249 48.33 14.75 -5.76
N MET A 250 47.09 15.14 -5.36
CA MET A 250 46.08 15.72 -6.24
C MET A 250 46.09 17.25 -6.23
N LYS A 251 46.74 17.90 -5.25
CA LYS A 251 46.67 19.35 -5.03
C LYS A 251 47.20 20.19 -6.17
N ASP A 252 48.11 19.63 -6.98
CA ASP A 252 48.70 20.31 -8.13
C ASP A 252 47.82 20.17 -9.40
N ILE A 253 46.71 19.48 -9.31
CA ILE A 253 45.80 19.23 -10.43
C ILE A 253 44.56 20.13 -10.33
N GLU A 254 44.74 21.40 -10.71
CA GLU A 254 43.78 22.48 -10.53
C GLU A 254 42.44 22.32 -11.29
N TRP A 255 42.42 21.47 -12.33
CA TRP A 255 41.19 21.28 -13.13
C TRP A 255 40.24 20.25 -12.59
N ILE A 256 40.61 19.50 -11.55
CA ILE A 256 39.77 18.54 -10.83
C ILE A 256 39.29 19.19 -9.55
N ASP A 257 38.01 19.48 -9.47
CA ASP A 257 37.40 20.09 -8.29
C ASP A 257 37.04 19.06 -7.23
N ASN A 258 36.56 17.88 -7.67
CA ASN A 258 36.20 16.78 -6.77
C ASN A 258 36.40 15.44 -7.49
N LEU A 259 37.04 14.53 -6.81
CA LEU A 259 37.14 13.13 -7.21
C LEU A 259 36.94 12.28 -6.00
N LYS A 260 35.79 11.54 -5.98
CA LYS A 260 35.41 10.68 -4.89
C LYS A 260 35.05 9.29 -5.39
N ILE A 261 35.64 8.29 -4.79
CA ILE A 261 35.27 6.87 -4.97
C ILE A 261 34.43 6.46 -3.77
N ARG A 262 33.32 5.75 -3.99
CA ARG A 262 32.44 5.27 -2.94
C ARG A 262 32.01 3.85 -3.20
N GLY A 263 31.74 3.13 -2.12
CA GLY A 263 31.17 1.80 -2.18
C GLY A 263 30.25 1.56 -1.00
N SER A 264 29.19 0.82 -1.21
CA SER A 264 28.27 0.43 -0.17
C SER A 264 27.77 -1.00 -0.36
N TRP A 265 27.46 -1.63 0.75
CA TRP A 265 26.78 -2.89 0.84
C TRP A 265 25.79 -2.84 1.99
N GLY A 266 24.59 -3.35 1.78
CA GLY A 266 23.61 -3.37 2.86
C GLY A 266 22.43 -4.29 2.60
N GLN A 267 21.76 -4.64 3.70
CA GLN A 267 20.55 -5.43 3.69
C GLN A 267 19.36 -4.63 4.23
N LEU A 268 18.19 -4.85 3.63
CA LEU A 268 16.91 -4.27 4.03
C LEU A 268 15.88 -5.38 4.15
N GLY A 269 15.05 -5.32 5.19
CA GLY A 269 13.91 -6.20 5.36
C GLY A 269 12.65 -5.63 4.75
N ASN A 270 11.81 -6.48 4.17
CA ASN A 270 10.48 -6.12 3.68
C ASN A 270 9.41 -7.08 4.23
N ILE A 271 8.28 -6.52 4.67
CA ILE A 271 7.12 -7.25 5.20
C ILE A 271 5.81 -6.88 4.51
N ASN A 272 5.86 -6.06 3.44
CA ASN A 272 4.65 -5.51 2.83
C ASN A 272 3.73 -6.57 2.21
N ASN A 273 4.28 -7.73 1.86
CA ASN A 273 3.54 -8.84 1.25
C ASN A 273 3.03 -9.87 2.29
N VAL A 274 3.20 -9.57 3.59
CA VAL A 274 2.76 -10.45 4.69
C VAL A 274 1.51 -9.89 5.32
N GLY A 275 0.44 -10.68 5.38
CA GLY A 275 -0.77 -10.34 6.14
C GLY A 275 -0.53 -10.40 7.65
N ASP A 276 -1.34 -9.69 8.42
CA ASP A 276 -1.13 -9.55 9.88
C ASP A 276 -1.18 -10.88 10.64
N TYR A 277 -1.85 -11.90 10.08
CA TYR A 277 -2.07 -13.22 10.72
C TYR A 277 -1.71 -14.41 9.81
N ASP A 278 -0.88 -14.21 8.80
CA ASP A 278 -0.56 -15.22 7.79
C ASP A 278 0.16 -16.47 8.35
N TYR A 279 0.70 -16.37 9.54
CA TYR A 279 1.32 -17.51 10.23
C TYR A 279 0.35 -18.38 11.05
N PHE A 280 -0.94 -17.96 11.16
CA PHE A 280 -2.01 -18.72 11.80
C PHE A 280 -2.88 -19.44 10.76
N SER A 281 -3.51 -20.54 11.15
CA SER A 281 -4.65 -21.08 10.42
C SER A 281 -5.87 -20.17 10.60
N SER A 282 -6.54 -19.86 9.50
CA SER A 282 -7.81 -19.15 9.51
C SER A 282 -8.94 -20.05 9.06
N TYR A 283 -10.13 -19.81 9.60
CA TYR A 283 -11.34 -20.56 9.27
C TYR A 283 -12.37 -19.62 8.65
N ILE A 284 -13.12 -20.12 7.67
CA ILE A 284 -14.23 -19.40 7.05
C ILE A 284 -15.52 -20.20 7.17
N GLN A 285 -16.63 -19.48 7.24
CA GLN A 285 -17.97 -20.03 7.19
C GLN A 285 -18.54 -19.87 5.77
N GLY A 286 -19.52 -20.69 5.40
CA GLY A 286 -20.27 -20.53 4.16
C GLY A 286 -20.01 -21.59 3.10
N ASP A 287 -19.04 -22.48 3.28
CA ASP A 287 -18.92 -23.70 2.47
C ASP A 287 -19.85 -24.75 3.06
N ASN A 288 -21.14 -24.62 2.73
CA ASN A 288 -22.21 -25.43 3.29
C ASN A 288 -22.26 -26.80 2.64
N TYR A 289 -22.68 -27.82 3.39
CA TYR A 289 -22.91 -29.15 2.90
C TYR A 289 -24.38 -29.55 3.06
N ASN A 290 -24.89 -30.28 2.07
CA ASN A 290 -26.26 -30.75 2.09
C ASN A 290 -26.34 -32.17 2.68
N PHE A 291 -27.00 -32.32 3.82
CA PHE A 291 -27.30 -33.59 4.47
C PHE A 291 -28.79 -33.89 4.34
N ASN A 292 -29.18 -34.84 3.51
CA ASN A 292 -30.57 -35.24 3.30
C ASN A 292 -31.51 -34.02 3.07
N ASP A 293 -31.17 -33.19 2.10
CA ASP A 293 -31.89 -31.96 1.75
C ASP A 293 -31.90 -30.85 2.82
N ILE A 294 -31.15 -31.00 3.89
CA ILE A 294 -30.92 -29.96 4.89
C ILE A 294 -29.52 -29.36 4.70
N VAL A 295 -29.47 -28.08 4.42
CA VAL A 295 -28.21 -27.35 4.29
C VAL A 295 -27.60 -27.12 5.67
N GLY A 296 -26.50 -27.81 5.98
CA GLY A 296 -25.71 -27.57 7.17
C GLY A 296 -24.69 -26.45 6.95
N ASN A 297 -24.58 -25.53 7.89
CA ASN A 297 -23.54 -24.49 7.84
C ASN A 297 -22.16 -25.11 8.01
N GLY A 298 -21.30 -24.96 7.00
CA GLY A 298 -19.94 -25.48 7.03
C GLY A 298 -18.94 -24.44 7.57
N ILE A 299 -17.92 -24.96 8.24
CA ILE A 299 -16.71 -24.22 8.62
C ILE A 299 -15.53 -25.01 8.05
N ILE A 300 -14.71 -24.35 7.25
CA ILE A 300 -13.50 -24.96 6.67
C ILE A 300 -12.27 -24.16 7.05
N GLU A 301 -11.12 -24.84 7.10
CA GLU A 301 -9.83 -24.17 7.17
C GLU A 301 -9.59 -23.45 5.84
N ALA A 302 -9.56 -22.11 5.90
CA ALA A 302 -9.35 -21.30 4.71
C ALA A 302 -7.87 -21.25 4.34
N LYS A 303 -7.01 -20.92 5.31
CA LYS A 303 -5.58 -20.74 5.11
C LYS A 303 -4.80 -21.58 6.11
N PRO A 304 -3.97 -22.52 5.66
CA PRO A 304 -3.11 -23.30 6.55
C PRO A 304 -2.07 -22.41 7.21
N ALA A 305 -1.73 -22.73 8.47
CA ALA A 305 -0.68 -22.04 9.19
C ALA A 305 0.69 -22.22 8.49
N ASN A 306 1.44 -21.12 8.34
CA ASN A 306 2.85 -21.19 7.98
C ASN A 306 3.71 -20.51 9.04
N LYS A 307 4.17 -21.27 10.04
CA LYS A 307 5.02 -20.78 11.12
C LYS A 307 6.44 -20.40 10.66
N ASN A 308 6.86 -20.86 9.47
CA ASN A 308 8.18 -20.60 8.93
C ASN A 308 8.25 -19.30 8.11
N LEU A 309 7.15 -18.57 8.03
CA LEU A 309 7.13 -17.28 7.36
C LEU A 309 8.15 -16.33 8.00
N GLY A 310 8.98 -15.69 7.17
CA GLY A 310 10.05 -14.80 7.58
C GLY A 310 10.14 -13.56 6.72
N TRP A 311 11.12 -12.74 7.01
CA TRP A 311 11.41 -11.50 6.30
C TRP A 311 11.87 -11.78 4.86
N GLU A 312 11.34 -11.02 3.92
CA GLU A 312 11.94 -10.86 2.60
C GLU A 312 13.15 -9.94 2.74
N THR A 313 14.30 -10.31 2.17
CA THR A 313 15.56 -9.59 2.32
C THR A 313 16.02 -9.01 0.99
N VAL A 314 16.34 -7.73 0.97
CA VAL A 314 16.93 -7.04 -0.17
C VAL A 314 18.38 -6.74 0.15
N THR A 315 19.31 -7.31 -0.61
CA THR A 315 20.75 -7.04 -0.53
C THR A 315 21.16 -6.15 -1.67
N ILE A 316 21.82 -5.02 -1.37
CA ILE A 316 22.29 -4.06 -2.37
C ILE A 316 23.79 -3.90 -2.21
N THR A 317 24.52 -4.02 -3.33
CA THR A 317 25.93 -3.64 -3.46
C THR A 317 26.02 -2.53 -4.49
N ASP A 318 26.71 -1.45 -4.15
CA ASP A 318 26.88 -0.29 -5.00
C ASP A 318 28.33 0.19 -4.98
N ILE A 319 28.88 0.53 -6.16
CA ILE A 319 30.20 1.15 -6.31
C ILE A 319 30.03 2.37 -7.20
N GLY A 320 30.44 3.53 -6.70
CA GLY A 320 30.24 4.80 -7.37
C GLY A 320 31.49 5.65 -7.48
N LEU A 321 31.46 6.50 -8.50
CA LEU A 321 32.46 7.51 -8.77
C LEU A 321 31.77 8.86 -8.94
N ASP A 322 32.21 9.87 -8.19
CA ASP A 322 31.81 11.26 -8.34
C ASP A 322 33.04 12.07 -8.85
N PHE A 323 32.87 12.81 -9.95
CA PHE A 323 33.94 13.54 -10.58
C PHE A 323 33.46 14.90 -11.09
N ASP A 324 33.96 15.98 -10.47
CA ASP A 324 33.62 17.36 -10.80
C ASP A 324 34.84 18.08 -11.38
N VAL A 325 34.63 18.88 -12.43
CA VAL A 325 35.68 19.64 -13.11
C VAL A 325 35.20 21.03 -13.51
N LEU A 326 36.15 21.89 -13.91
CA LEU A 326 35.90 23.23 -14.43
C LEU A 326 35.20 24.16 -13.45
N ASN A 327 35.68 24.18 -12.20
CA ASN A 327 35.07 24.93 -11.09
C ASN A 327 33.62 24.56 -10.84
N GLY A 328 33.32 23.27 -10.84
CA GLY A 328 31.98 22.71 -10.58
C GLY A 328 30.96 22.88 -11.72
N LYS A 329 31.41 23.39 -12.89
CA LYS A 329 30.54 23.55 -14.07
C LYS A 329 30.13 22.21 -14.68
N LEU A 330 30.99 21.22 -14.59
CA LEU A 330 30.69 19.90 -15.14
C LEU A 330 30.92 18.83 -14.10
N ARG A 331 29.84 18.06 -13.84
CA ARG A 331 29.83 16.95 -12.90
C ARG A 331 29.47 15.66 -13.59
N PHE A 332 30.24 14.61 -13.31
CA PHE A 332 30.02 13.24 -13.75
C PHE A 332 29.74 12.35 -12.54
N THR A 333 28.78 11.49 -12.65
CA THR A 333 28.56 10.41 -11.71
C THR A 333 28.47 9.10 -12.46
N ALA A 334 29.04 8.05 -11.92
CA ALA A 334 28.91 6.69 -12.46
C ALA A 334 28.74 5.72 -11.32
N ASP A 335 27.66 4.92 -11.38
CA ASP A 335 27.28 3.96 -10.36
C ASP A 335 27.08 2.59 -11.00
N TRP A 336 27.73 1.58 -10.45
CA TRP A 336 27.41 0.20 -10.71
C TRP A 336 26.70 -0.38 -9.49
N TYR A 337 25.54 -0.99 -9.70
CA TYR A 337 24.79 -1.61 -8.63
C TYR A 337 24.40 -3.06 -8.95
N ASN A 338 24.26 -3.84 -7.88
CA ASN A 338 23.66 -5.15 -7.89
C ASN A 338 22.68 -5.26 -6.72
N LYS A 339 21.39 -5.39 -7.01
CA LYS A 339 20.30 -5.56 -6.04
C LYS A 339 19.73 -6.96 -6.18
N VAL A 340 19.78 -7.73 -5.10
CA VAL A 340 19.19 -9.06 -5.01
C VAL A 340 18.10 -9.02 -3.96
N THR A 341 16.89 -9.45 -4.33
CA THR A 341 15.78 -9.66 -3.39
C THR A 341 15.61 -11.15 -3.22
N ASP A 342 15.83 -11.64 -2.02
CA ASP A 342 15.71 -13.04 -1.64
C ASP A 342 14.53 -13.26 -0.70
N ASP A 343 14.11 -14.52 -0.58
CA ASP A 343 13.01 -14.93 0.29
C ASP A 343 11.68 -14.21 -0.04
N ILE A 344 11.46 -13.89 -1.33
CA ILE A 344 10.24 -13.23 -1.80
C ILE A 344 9.05 -14.11 -1.46
N LEU A 345 8.04 -13.48 -0.87
CA LEU A 345 6.81 -14.13 -0.48
C LEU A 345 5.91 -14.38 -1.69
N LEU A 346 5.70 -15.65 -2.00
CA LEU A 346 4.84 -16.09 -3.08
C LEU A 346 3.77 -17.04 -2.54
N GLY A 347 2.55 -16.94 -3.08
CA GLY A 347 1.50 -17.93 -2.79
C GLY A 347 1.89 -19.31 -3.34
N TYR A 348 2.06 -20.27 -2.45
CA TYR A 348 2.42 -21.63 -2.84
C TYR A 348 1.19 -22.40 -3.29
N ARG A 349 1.24 -22.89 -4.55
CA ARG A 349 0.15 -23.67 -5.13
C ARG A 349 0.06 -25.02 -4.44
N VAL A 350 -1.07 -25.29 -3.79
CA VAL A 350 -1.37 -26.60 -3.21
C VAL A 350 -2.17 -27.46 -4.18
N PRO A 351 -2.03 -28.79 -4.14
CA PRO A 351 -2.86 -29.71 -4.92
C PRO A 351 -4.35 -29.51 -4.63
N MET A 352 -5.20 -29.69 -5.64
CA MET A 352 -6.65 -29.47 -5.50
C MET A 352 -7.29 -30.45 -4.49
N GLU A 353 -6.71 -31.61 -4.30
CA GLU A 353 -7.14 -32.62 -3.36
C GLU A 353 -7.11 -32.17 -1.90
N VAL A 354 -6.32 -31.13 -1.60
CA VAL A 354 -6.26 -30.51 -0.27
C VAL A 354 -7.50 -29.65 0.02
N GLY A 355 -8.27 -29.30 -1.02
CA GLY A 355 -9.53 -28.53 -0.88
C GLY A 355 -9.35 -27.04 -0.57
N ILE A 356 -8.13 -26.49 -0.67
CA ILE A 356 -7.86 -25.07 -0.41
C ILE A 356 -8.10 -24.27 -1.68
N LYS A 357 -8.97 -23.24 -1.59
CA LYS A 357 -9.24 -22.33 -2.71
C LYS A 357 -7.99 -21.47 -3.02
N LYS A 358 -7.83 -21.11 -4.29
CA LYS A 358 -6.67 -20.35 -4.79
C LYS A 358 -6.39 -19.07 -3.99
N ASP A 359 -7.41 -18.36 -3.56
CA ASP A 359 -7.28 -17.08 -2.82
C ASP A 359 -6.75 -17.26 -1.38
N TYR A 360 -6.67 -18.51 -0.91
CA TYR A 360 -6.20 -18.90 0.42
C TYR A 360 -4.92 -19.74 0.39
N TRP A 361 -4.20 -19.78 -0.73
CA TRP A 361 -2.91 -20.48 -0.77
C TRP A 361 -1.94 -19.88 0.24
N PRO A 362 -1.22 -20.71 0.99
CA PRO A 362 -0.26 -20.24 1.98
C PRO A 362 0.90 -19.52 1.28
N SER A 363 1.33 -18.40 1.85
CA SER A 363 2.54 -17.71 1.41
C SER A 363 3.78 -18.43 1.91
N GLN A 364 4.84 -18.48 1.09
CA GLN A 364 6.15 -19.04 1.42
C GLN A 364 7.26 -18.14 0.92
N ASN A 365 8.38 -18.13 1.62
CA ASN A 365 9.61 -17.42 1.23
C ASN A 365 10.40 -18.28 0.24
N ILE A 366 10.14 -18.17 -1.07
CA ILE A 366 10.70 -19.07 -2.10
C ILE A 366 11.22 -18.35 -3.35
N GLY A 367 11.00 -17.04 -3.48
CA GLY A 367 11.39 -16.29 -4.67
C GLY A 367 12.73 -15.60 -4.50
N SER A 368 13.48 -15.47 -5.60
CA SER A 368 14.66 -14.60 -5.69
C SER A 368 14.65 -13.84 -7.01
N VAL A 369 14.99 -12.54 -6.96
CA VAL A 369 15.09 -11.67 -8.14
C VAL A 369 16.35 -10.82 -8.04
N SER A 370 17.14 -10.77 -9.11
CA SER A 370 18.33 -9.92 -9.23
C SER A 370 18.10 -8.81 -10.25
N ASN A 371 18.52 -7.60 -9.88
CA ASN A 371 18.56 -6.43 -10.73
C ASN A 371 19.93 -5.80 -10.61
N LYS A 372 20.65 -5.64 -11.72
CA LYS A 372 21.98 -5.03 -11.77
C LYS A 372 22.10 -4.10 -12.97
N GLY A 373 22.84 -3.03 -12.81
CA GLY A 373 22.99 -2.03 -13.86
C GLY A 373 24.16 -1.10 -13.65
N LEU A 374 24.36 -0.25 -14.66
CA LEU A 374 25.27 0.88 -14.65
C LEU A 374 24.47 2.15 -14.91
N GLU A 375 24.62 3.13 -14.05
CA GLU A 375 24.01 4.46 -14.18
C GLU A 375 25.09 5.49 -14.41
N ILE A 376 24.90 6.39 -15.38
CA ILE A 376 25.82 7.46 -15.69
C ILE A 376 25.03 8.77 -15.70
N GLY A 377 25.48 9.73 -14.92
CA GLY A 377 24.92 11.06 -14.85
C GLY A 377 25.93 12.12 -15.32
N ILE A 378 25.45 13.10 -16.08
CA ILE A 378 26.25 14.27 -16.49
C ILE A 378 25.43 15.51 -16.20
N THR A 379 25.97 16.43 -15.41
CA THR A 379 25.31 17.70 -15.07
C THR A 379 26.20 18.85 -15.46
N HIS A 380 25.65 19.82 -16.22
CA HIS A 380 26.33 21.06 -16.57
C HIS A 380 25.62 22.23 -15.86
N ASN A 381 26.43 23.05 -15.17
CA ASN A 381 26.00 24.29 -14.52
C ASN A 381 26.66 25.49 -15.22
N ASN A 382 25.87 26.47 -15.60
CA ASN A 382 26.34 27.72 -16.19
C ASN A 382 26.86 28.69 -15.13
#